data_8edc3c3a668d69321c905568735609eb
#
_entry.id   8edc3c3a668d69321c905568735609eb
#
_cell.length_a   1.000
_cell.length_b   1.000
_cell.length_c   1.000
_cell.angle_alpha   90.00
_cell.angle_beta   90.00
_cell.angle_gamma   90.00
#
_symmetry.space_group_name_H-M   'P 1'
#
loop_
_entity.id
_entity.type
_entity.pdbx_description
1 polymer ?
#
loop_
_entity_poly.entity_id
_entity_poly.type
_entity_poly.pdbx_seq_one_letter_code
_entity_poly.pdbx_strand_id
1 'polypeptide(L)'
;MPGVYDHIKNLIQKNLVRSIKFSISGWIGFGFVELFTFVLFHILMVGNLLSVSSSFLIGVAVEYLINEFWTTREAGIHSGKITGIIKRLLKFEAINLGGTTFSILIQYALFVFFSLEPLLGNLIGSAISFPVNYYLQMKITWGIELS
;
A
#
# COMPACT_ATOMS: atom_id res chain seq x y z
N MET A 1 -32.30 17.96 10.01
CA MET A 1 -31.72 17.09 8.99
C MET A 1 -30.32 17.61 8.70
N PRO A 2 -29.27 16.83 8.86
CA PRO A 2 -27.93 17.25 8.41
C PRO A 2 -28.02 17.54 6.92
N GLY A 3 -27.57 18.72 6.51
CA GLY A 3 -27.65 19.13 5.11
C GLY A 3 -26.74 18.25 4.22
N VAL A 4 -27.01 18.21 2.93
CA VAL A 4 -26.14 17.51 1.93
C VAL A 4 -24.68 17.92 2.10
N TYR A 5 -24.42 19.16 2.48
CA TYR A 5 -23.07 19.68 2.77
C TYR A 5 -22.39 18.94 3.94
N ASP A 6 -23.10 18.70 5.04
CA ASP A 6 -22.54 17.99 6.20
C ASP A 6 -22.26 16.53 5.88
N HIS A 7 -23.10 15.92 5.05
CA HIS A 7 -22.87 14.55 4.58
C HIS A 7 -21.60 14.45 3.71
N ILE A 8 -21.44 15.33 2.73
CA ILE A 8 -20.24 15.37 1.86
C ILE A 8 -18.99 15.67 2.68
N LYS A 9 -19.05 16.64 3.60
CA LYS A 9 -17.92 16.96 4.49
C LYS A 9 -17.47 15.76 5.32
N ASN A 10 -18.42 15.04 5.90
CA ASN A 10 -18.12 13.84 6.70
C ASN A 10 -17.50 12.71 5.85
N LEU A 11 -17.99 12.50 4.62
CA LEU A 11 -17.41 11.52 3.69
C LEU A 11 -15.98 11.88 3.32
N ILE A 12 -15.72 13.14 2.96
CA ILE A 12 -14.37 13.61 2.62
C ILE A 12 -13.43 13.43 3.82
N GLN A 13 -13.85 13.84 5.01
CA GLN A 13 -13.04 13.73 6.21
C GLN A 13 -12.73 12.28 6.57
N LYS A 14 -13.71 11.38 6.47
CA LYS A 14 -13.54 9.95 6.73
C LYS A 14 -12.55 9.30 5.74
N ASN A 15 -12.67 9.63 4.46
CA ASN A 15 -11.75 9.11 3.43
C ASN A 15 -10.34 9.67 3.59
N LEU A 16 -10.19 10.95 3.97
CA LEU A 16 -8.90 11.58 4.24
C LEU A 16 -8.20 10.90 5.42
N VAL A 17 -8.89 10.70 6.54
CA VAL A 17 -8.32 10.02 7.71
C VAL A 17 -7.89 8.60 7.36
N ARG A 18 -8.70 7.88 6.56
CA ARG A 18 -8.37 6.53 6.11
C ARG A 18 -7.13 6.51 5.20
N SER A 19 -7.00 7.45 4.26
CA SER A 19 -5.83 7.54 3.39
C SER A 19 -4.55 7.88 4.15
N ILE A 20 -4.63 8.72 5.19
CA ILE A 20 -3.50 9.01 6.08
C ILE A 20 -3.08 7.75 6.85
N LYS A 21 -4.03 7.02 7.44
CA LYS A 21 -3.73 5.74 8.11
C LYS A 21 -3.10 4.74 7.17
N PHE A 22 -3.61 4.64 5.93
CA PHE A 22 -3.06 3.78 4.89
C PHE A 22 -1.61 4.18 4.54
N SER A 23 -1.32 5.46 4.41
CA SER A 23 0.04 5.96 4.17
C SER A 23 1.00 5.59 5.32
N ILE A 24 0.56 5.78 6.57
CA ILE A 24 1.37 5.43 7.74
C ILE A 24 1.67 3.92 7.77
N SER A 25 0.68 3.07 7.49
CA SER A 25 0.90 1.62 7.42
C SER A 25 1.88 1.23 6.31
N GLY A 26 1.84 1.92 5.16
CA GLY A 26 2.81 1.75 4.08
C GLY A 26 4.24 2.10 4.51
N TRP A 27 4.44 3.21 5.23
CA TRP A 27 5.75 3.57 5.77
C TRP A 27 6.27 2.56 6.79
N ILE A 28 5.40 2.02 7.65
CA ILE A 28 5.76 0.96 8.59
C ILE A 28 6.15 -0.31 7.83
N GLY A 29 5.35 -0.73 6.84
CA GLY A 29 5.66 -1.87 5.97
C GLY A 29 7.01 -1.73 5.28
N PHE A 30 7.29 -0.54 4.73
CA PHE A 30 8.60 -0.23 4.13
C PHE A 30 9.75 -0.38 5.15
N GLY A 31 9.59 0.12 6.36
CA GLY A 31 10.58 -0.06 7.44
C GLY A 31 10.87 -1.54 7.72
N PHE A 32 9.85 -2.39 7.67
CA PHE A 32 10.03 -3.85 7.78
C PHE A 32 10.75 -4.46 6.58
N VAL A 33 10.47 -4.00 5.34
CA VAL A 33 11.23 -4.42 4.14
C VAL A 33 12.71 -4.15 4.35
N GLU A 34 13.09 -2.95 4.74
CA GLU A 34 14.49 -2.57 4.93
C GLU A 34 15.16 -3.38 6.05
N LEU A 35 14.47 -3.52 7.19
CA LEU A 35 14.97 -4.30 8.32
C LEU A 35 15.22 -5.76 7.94
N PHE A 36 14.25 -6.41 7.31
CA PHE A 36 14.39 -7.82 6.92
C PHE A 36 15.41 -8.01 5.79
N THR A 37 15.50 -7.07 4.85
CA THR A 37 16.55 -7.09 3.82
C THR A 37 17.93 -7.05 4.47
N PHE A 38 18.13 -6.15 5.44
CA PHE A 38 19.39 -6.07 6.18
C PHE A 38 19.71 -7.39 6.91
N VAL A 39 18.76 -7.94 7.65
CA VAL A 39 18.96 -9.20 8.39
C VAL A 39 19.26 -10.37 7.46
N LEU A 40 18.45 -10.54 6.40
CA LEU A 40 18.62 -11.66 5.48
C LEU A 40 19.93 -11.55 4.68
N PHE A 41 20.26 -10.37 4.18
CA PHE A 41 21.42 -10.18 3.33
C PHE A 41 22.73 -10.09 4.11
N HIS A 42 22.77 -9.27 5.18
CA HIS A 42 24.04 -9.00 5.90
C HIS A 42 24.30 -9.95 7.07
N ILE A 43 23.23 -10.44 7.75
CA ILE A 43 23.42 -11.31 8.93
C ILE A 43 23.34 -12.78 8.52
N LEU A 44 22.32 -13.15 7.75
CA LEU A 44 22.09 -14.54 7.35
C LEU A 44 22.77 -14.91 6.03
N MET A 45 23.44 -13.95 5.36
CA MET A 45 24.16 -14.13 4.10
C MET A 45 23.32 -14.77 2.99
N VAL A 46 22.01 -14.51 3.00
CA VAL A 46 21.11 -14.95 1.94
C VAL A 46 21.40 -14.16 0.67
N GLY A 47 21.29 -14.79 -0.50
CA GLY A 47 21.52 -14.12 -1.78
C GLY A 47 20.60 -12.90 -1.96
N ASN A 48 21.11 -11.84 -2.60
CA ASN A 48 20.42 -10.54 -2.73
C ASN A 48 18.98 -10.65 -3.23
N LEU A 49 18.74 -11.38 -4.32
CA LEU A 49 17.38 -11.51 -4.89
C LEU A 49 16.40 -12.14 -3.89
N LEU A 50 16.80 -13.20 -3.18
CA LEU A 50 15.96 -13.85 -2.19
C LEU A 50 15.72 -12.95 -0.97
N SER A 51 16.74 -12.22 -0.52
CA SER A 51 16.63 -11.29 0.59
C SER A 51 15.61 -10.20 0.29
N VAL A 52 15.73 -9.53 -0.84
CA VAL A 52 14.82 -8.43 -1.24
C VAL A 52 13.40 -8.94 -1.48
N SER A 53 13.25 -10.06 -2.22
CA SER A 53 11.91 -10.60 -2.52
C SER A 53 11.16 -11.06 -1.27
N SER A 54 11.85 -11.78 -0.38
CA SER A 54 11.25 -12.26 0.88
C SER A 54 10.90 -11.09 1.81
N SER A 55 11.79 -10.10 1.91
CA SER A 55 11.54 -8.90 2.72
C SER A 55 10.36 -8.09 2.21
N PHE A 56 10.22 -7.96 0.89
CA PHE A 56 9.08 -7.30 0.26
C PHE A 56 7.76 -7.97 0.68
N LEU A 57 7.66 -9.31 0.52
CA LEU A 57 6.46 -10.04 0.92
C LEU A 57 6.14 -9.88 2.42
N ILE A 58 7.16 -9.93 3.28
CA ILE A 58 6.99 -9.74 4.72
C ILE A 58 6.51 -8.31 5.02
N GLY A 59 7.15 -7.30 4.43
CA GLY A 59 6.78 -5.91 4.68
C GLY A 59 5.36 -5.57 4.20
N VAL A 60 4.96 -6.07 3.03
CA VAL A 60 3.60 -5.90 2.51
C VAL A 60 2.58 -6.66 3.35
N ALA A 61 2.93 -7.85 3.88
CA ALA A 61 2.07 -8.57 4.82
C ALA A 61 1.87 -7.79 6.13
N VAL A 62 2.92 -7.17 6.68
CA VAL A 62 2.83 -6.30 7.85
C VAL A 62 1.95 -5.08 7.56
N GLU A 63 2.17 -4.41 6.43
CA GLU A 63 1.32 -3.30 5.97
C GLU A 63 -0.15 -3.72 5.87
N TYR A 64 -0.42 -4.88 5.27
CA TYR A 64 -1.77 -5.44 5.19
C TYR A 64 -2.40 -5.63 6.57
N LEU A 65 -1.69 -6.26 7.52
CA LEU A 65 -2.20 -6.50 8.85
C LEU A 65 -2.55 -5.19 9.58
N ILE A 66 -1.70 -4.17 9.48
CA ILE A 66 -1.98 -2.86 10.03
C ILE A 66 -3.23 -2.25 9.37
N ASN A 67 -3.34 -2.33 8.05
CA ASN A 67 -4.50 -1.82 7.34
C ASN A 67 -5.78 -2.60 7.68
N GLU A 68 -5.72 -3.92 7.80
CA GLU A 68 -6.85 -4.78 8.17
C GLU A 68 -7.41 -4.41 9.55
N PHE A 69 -6.54 -4.21 10.54
CA PHE A 69 -6.98 -4.01 11.93
C PHE A 69 -7.11 -2.53 12.35
N TRP A 70 -6.45 -1.61 11.65
CA TRP A 70 -6.45 -0.20 12.00
C TRP A 70 -7.13 0.69 10.98
N THR A 71 -6.75 0.59 9.70
CA THR A 71 -7.26 1.48 8.65
C THR A 71 -8.72 1.17 8.30
N THR A 72 -9.06 -0.12 8.23
CA THR A 72 -10.41 -0.57 7.83
C THR A 72 -11.33 -0.91 9.00
N ARG A 73 -10.86 -0.74 10.23
CA ARG A 73 -11.61 -1.07 11.44
C ARG A 73 -13.02 -0.48 11.48
N GLU A 74 -13.16 0.76 11.05
CA GLU A 74 -14.45 1.47 11.06
C GLU A 74 -15.45 0.93 10.02
N ALA A 75 -14.98 0.17 9.03
CA ALA A 75 -15.82 -0.45 8.00
C ALA A 75 -16.42 -1.79 8.44
N GLY A 76 -16.05 -2.31 9.63
CA GLY A 76 -16.64 -3.53 10.19
C GLY A 76 -16.31 -4.83 9.44
N ILE A 77 -15.27 -4.82 8.62
CA ILE A 77 -14.94 -5.93 7.69
C ILE A 77 -14.24 -7.12 8.38
N HIS A 78 -14.20 -7.14 9.69
CA HIS A 78 -13.55 -8.21 10.45
C HIS A 78 -14.31 -9.52 10.33
N SER A 79 -14.21 -10.18 9.18
CA SER A 79 -14.70 -11.55 9.04
C SER A 79 -13.72 -12.46 9.78
N GLY A 80 -14.15 -13.02 10.90
CA GLY A 80 -13.37 -13.88 11.78
C GLY A 80 -12.91 -15.22 11.18
N LYS A 81 -13.03 -15.43 9.87
CA LYS A 81 -12.51 -16.63 9.19
C LYS A 81 -11.13 -16.33 8.60
N ILE A 82 -10.14 -17.12 9.01
CA ILE A 82 -8.75 -17.05 8.55
C ILE A 82 -8.62 -17.09 7.01
N THR A 83 -9.51 -17.87 6.36
CA THR A 83 -9.59 -17.96 4.89
C THR A 83 -9.93 -16.62 4.23
N GLY A 84 -10.75 -15.78 4.87
CA GLY A 84 -11.07 -14.44 4.39
C GLY A 84 -9.88 -13.50 4.51
N ILE A 85 -9.14 -13.57 5.62
CA ILE A 85 -7.90 -12.79 5.84
C ILE A 85 -6.86 -13.14 4.78
N ILE A 86 -6.62 -14.43 4.52
CA ILE A 86 -5.65 -14.89 3.52
C ILE A 86 -6.04 -14.42 2.11
N LYS A 87 -7.32 -14.53 1.74
CA LYS A 87 -7.80 -14.05 0.42
C LYS A 87 -7.59 -12.54 0.24
N ARG A 88 -7.83 -11.74 1.28
CA ARG A 88 -7.58 -10.30 1.24
C ARG A 88 -6.08 -9.98 1.20
N LEU A 89 -5.26 -10.71 1.95
CA LEU A 89 -3.81 -10.58 1.89
C LEU A 89 -3.28 -10.82 0.46
N LEU A 90 -3.69 -11.90 -0.20
CA LEU A 90 -3.25 -12.20 -1.55
C LEU A 90 -3.69 -11.12 -2.58
N LYS A 91 -4.89 -10.58 -2.42
CA LYS A 91 -5.33 -9.44 -3.24
C LYS A 91 -4.49 -8.18 -2.97
N PHE A 92 -4.21 -7.91 -1.70
CA PHE A 92 -3.40 -6.79 -1.27
C PHE A 92 -1.98 -6.86 -1.86
N GLU A 93 -1.34 -8.02 -1.76
CA GLU A 93 -0.02 -8.28 -2.36
C GLU A 93 -0.03 -8.06 -3.88
N ALA A 94 -1.02 -8.63 -4.58
CA ALA A 94 -1.13 -8.49 -6.03
C ALA A 94 -1.32 -7.03 -6.48
N ILE A 95 -2.14 -6.25 -5.76
CA ILE A 95 -2.36 -4.83 -6.05
C ILE A 95 -1.10 -4.02 -5.75
N ASN A 96 -0.40 -4.29 -4.65
CA ASN A 96 0.87 -3.61 -4.33
C ASN A 96 1.95 -3.89 -5.38
N LEU A 97 2.07 -5.13 -5.83
CA LEU A 97 2.99 -5.49 -6.92
C LEU A 97 2.66 -4.73 -8.21
N GLY A 98 1.37 -4.66 -8.56
CA GLY A 98 0.88 -3.87 -9.72
C GLY A 98 1.16 -2.37 -9.56
N GLY A 99 0.90 -1.80 -8.40
CA GLY A 99 1.16 -0.39 -8.08
C GLY A 99 2.65 -0.04 -8.15
N THR A 100 3.50 -0.90 -7.60
CA THR A 100 4.96 -0.75 -7.68
C THR A 100 5.44 -0.82 -9.13
N THR A 101 4.97 -1.78 -9.91
CA THR A 101 5.29 -1.89 -11.34
C THR A 101 4.86 -0.64 -12.10
N PHE A 102 3.66 -0.12 -11.84
CA PHE A 102 3.16 1.11 -12.46
C PHE A 102 4.02 2.33 -12.09
N SER A 103 4.42 2.46 -10.83
CA SER A 103 5.35 3.52 -10.40
C SER A 103 6.69 3.45 -11.12
N ILE A 104 7.28 2.26 -11.27
CA ILE A 104 8.53 2.04 -11.98
C ILE A 104 8.40 2.42 -13.46
N LEU A 105 7.29 2.08 -14.11
CA LEU A 105 7.04 2.44 -15.51
C LEU A 105 6.96 3.96 -15.70
N ILE A 106 6.30 4.67 -14.78
CA ILE A 106 6.25 6.14 -14.80
C ILE A 106 7.66 6.72 -14.63
N GLN A 107 8.39 6.24 -13.62
CA GLN A 107 9.78 6.68 -13.36
C GLN A 107 10.66 6.47 -14.59
N TYR A 108 10.59 5.30 -15.21
CA TYR A 108 11.36 4.99 -16.42
C TYR A 108 10.99 5.88 -17.60
N ALA A 109 9.69 6.14 -17.82
CA ALA A 109 9.24 7.06 -18.87
C ALA A 109 9.76 8.49 -18.61
N LEU A 110 9.71 8.98 -17.37
CA LEU A 110 10.25 10.30 -17.01
C LEU A 110 11.76 10.38 -17.24
N PHE A 111 12.49 9.30 -16.93
CA PHE A 111 13.93 9.23 -17.20
C PHE A 111 14.23 9.28 -18.71
N VAL A 112 13.54 8.45 -19.52
CA VAL A 112 13.80 8.32 -20.96
C VAL A 112 13.39 9.56 -21.74
N PHE A 113 12.20 10.13 -21.48
CA PHE A 113 11.65 11.22 -22.28
C PHE A 113 12.06 12.61 -21.78
N PHE A 114 12.33 12.77 -20.50
CA PHE A 114 12.61 14.07 -19.88
C PHE A 114 14.00 14.15 -19.23
N SER A 115 14.80 13.07 -19.31
CA SER A 115 16.11 12.96 -18.63
C SER A 115 16.02 13.30 -17.13
N LEU A 116 14.87 13.01 -16.51
CA LEU A 116 14.66 13.31 -15.10
C LEU A 116 15.51 12.37 -14.25
N GLU A 117 16.13 12.92 -13.22
CA GLU A 117 16.94 12.16 -12.27
C GLU A 117 16.08 11.03 -11.65
N PRO A 118 16.60 9.77 -11.57
CA PRO A 118 15.82 8.59 -11.16
C PRO A 118 15.14 8.71 -9.80
N LEU A 119 15.75 9.40 -8.82
CA LEU A 119 15.14 9.61 -7.51
C LEU A 119 13.89 10.48 -7.60
N LEU A 120 13.95 11.60 -8.35
CA LEU A 120 12.80 12.47 -8.57
C LEU A 120 11.71 11.76 -9.39
N GLY A 121 12.11 10.99 -10.40
CA GLY A 121 11.19 10.17 -11.19
C GLY A 121 10.45 9.14 -10.32
N ASN A 122 11.13 8.50 -9.38
CA ASN A 122 10.53 7.55 -8.44
C ASN A 122 9.55 8.23 -7.47
N LEU A 123 9.89 9.40 -6.94
CA LEU A 123 8.97 10.18 -6.10
C LEU A 123 7.69 10.55 -6.84
N ILE A 124 7.80 11.02 -8.08
CA ILE A 124 6.65 11.38 -8.92
C ILE A 124 5.84 10.12 -9.26
N GLY A 125 6.48 9.04 -9.69
CA GLY A 125 5.83 7.77 -10.00
C GLY A 125 5.06 7.22 -8.80
N SER A 126 5.65 7.25 -7.61
CA SER A 126 5.01 6.84 -6.36
C SER A 126 3.83 7.73 -5.99
N ALA A 127 3.98 9.05 -6.12
CA ALA A 127 2.92 10.02 -5.85
C ALA A 127 1.69 9.84 -6.77
N ILE A 128 1.92 9.50 -8.04
CA ILE A 128 0.84 9.21 -9.02
C ILE A 128 0.21 7.84 -8.73
N SER A 129 1.02 6.83 -8.41
CA SER A 129 0.56 5.48 -8.15
C SER A 129 -0.23 5.35 -6.85
N PHE A 130 0.10 6.15 -5.83
CA PHE A 130 -0.50 6.07 -4.50
C PHE A 130 -2.03 6.21 -4.50
N PRO A 131 -2.66 7.23 -5.11
CA PRO A 131 -4.13 7.34 -5.12
C PRO A 131 -4.80 6.16 -5.81
N VAL A 132 -4.21 5.67 -6.90
CA VAL A 132 -4.71 4.51 -7.64
C VAL A 132 -4.61 3.25 -6.79
N ASN A 133 -3.46 3.02 -6.17
CA ASN A 133 -3.23 1.88 -5.29
C ASN A 133 -4.20 1.91 -4.10
N TYR A 134 -4.33 3.06 -3.42
CA TYR A 134 -5.27 3.25 -2.32
C TYR A 134 -6.71 2.93 -2.73
N TYR A 135 -7.17 3.47 -3.87
CA TYR A 135 -8.53 3.23 -4.39
C TYR A 135 -8.76 1.73 -4.68
N LEU A 136 -7.83 1.09 -5.38
CA LEU A 136 -7.91 -0.33 -5.71
C LEU A 136 -7.89 -1.21 -4.45
N GLN A 137 -7.04 -0.87 -3.48
CA GLN A 137 -6.99 -1.58 -2.20
C GLN A 137 -8.33 -1.48 -1.46
N MET A 138 -8.87 -0.28 -1.29
CA MET A 138 -10.16 -0.10 -0.60
C MET A 138 -11.27 -0.87 -1.31
N LYS A 139 -11.37 -0.77 -2.63
CA LYS A 139 -12.45 -1.37 -3.41
C LYS A 139 -12.32 -2.88 -3.58
N ILE A 140 -11.13 -3.38 -3.95
CA ILE A 140 -10.93 -4.79 -4.34
C ILE A 140 -10.59 -5.66 -3.14
N THR A 141 -9.70 -5.16 -2.26
CA THR A 141 -9.24 -5.92 -1.09
C THR A 141 -10.31 -5.97 -0.02
N TRP A 142 -10.91 -4.82 0.30
CA TRP A 142 -11.88 -4.70 1.40
C TRP A 142 -13.32 -4.46 0.98
N GLY A 143 -13.62 -4.18 -0.28
CA GLY A 143 -14.98 -3.91 -0.75
C GLY A 143 -15.57 -2.61 -0.18
N ILE A 144 -14.70 -1.64 0.16
CA ILE A 144 -15.11 -0.35 0.70
C ILE A 144 -15.36 0.63 -0.45
N GLU A 145 -16.56 1.18 -0.52
CA GLU A 145 -16.88 2.28 -1.42
C GLU A 145 -16.36 3.60 -0.82
N LEU A 146 -15.69 4.38 -1.65
CA LEU A 146 -15.11 5.68 -1.28
C LEU A 146 -16.01 6.87 -1.64
N SER A 147 -17.26 6.55 -1.98
CA SER A 147 -18.31 7.54 -2.33
C SER A 147 -19.05 8.05 -1.10
#